data_8a372ea6288669d8a4205ad15cd53b38
#
_entry.id   8a372ea6288669d8a4205ad15cd53b38
#
_cell.length_a   1.000
_cell.length_b   1.000
_cell.length_c   1.000
_cell.angle_alpha   90.00
_cell.angle_beta   90.00
_cell.angle_gamma   90.00
#
_symmetry.space_group_name_H-M   'P 1'
#
loop_
_entity.id
_entity.type
_entity.pdbx_description
1 polymer ?
#
loop_
_entity_poly.entity_id
_entity_poly.type
_entity_poly.pdbx_seq_one_letter_code
_entity_poly.pdbx_strand_id
1 'polypeptide(L)'
;IAGLKDDVLDTMGNMLAGCADPLIEKLIAVQREIGSSPESSVLLSDVKLSAGDAAFINASMAFCLDYDDMHEPARLHFGCAAVPAALAVAEWQGGVSGRDVLTALAVALEIGARLGKYMERRNPTQVMGGWDYAGLHGVLTSAVVAGRLMKLNEEQMHNALGIAFHQCAGTSISAMDNAHTKILSP
;
A
#
# COMPACT_ATOMS: atom_id res chain seq x y z
N ILE A 1 11.95 15.20 2.84
CA ILE A 1 11.19 14.98 4.10
C ILE A 1 9.91 15.84 4.12
N ALA A 2 9.93 17.10 3.68
CA ALA A 2 8.70 17.91 3.64
C ALA A 2 7.65 17.24 2.74
N GLY A 3 7.95 16.95 1.47
CA GLY A 3 7.04 16.29 0.55
C GLY A 3 6.49 14.95 1.07
N LEU A 4 7.32 14.13 1.74
CA LEU A 4 6.83 12.88 2.34
C LEU A 4 5.76 13.07 3.44
N LYS A 5 5.79 14.20 4.14
CA LYS A 5 4.71 14.51 5.10
C LYS A 5 3.44 14.91 4.39
N ASP A 6 3.57 15.59 3.27
CA ASP A 6 2.44 15.98 2.44
C ASP A 6 1.81 14.71 1.81
N ASP A 7 2.64 13.76 1.33
CA ASP A 7 2.16 12.45 0.82
C ASP A 7 1.42 11.65 1.89
N VAL A 8 1.95 11.61 3.12
CA VAL A 8 1.27 10.95 4.26
C VAL A 8 -0.05 11.64 4.57
N LEU A 9 -0.07 12.97 4.59
CA LEU A 9 -1.29 13.74 4.87
C LEU A 9 -2.34 13.54 3.78
N ASP A 10 -1.93 13.54 2.52
CA ASP A 10 -2.79 13.26 1.38
C ASP A 10 -3.41 11.87 1.47
N THR A 11 -2.58 10.85 1.68
CA THR A 11 -3.07 9.47 1.83
C THR A 11 -4.05 9.32 3.00
N MET A 12 -3.77 9.97 4.14
CA MET A 12 -4.71 9.97 5.28
C MET A 12 -6.01 10.69 4.96
N GLY A 13 -5.95 11.77 4.19
CA GLY A 13 -7.13 12.47 3.67
C GLY A 13 -7.99 11.57 2.78
N ASN A 14 -7.34 10.81 1.89
CA ASN A 14 -8.02 9.85 1.03
C ASN A 14 -8.65 8.70 1.84
N MET A 15 -7.97 8.18 2.88
CA MET A 15 -8.58 7.21 3.81
C MET A 15 -9.82 7.78 4.50
N LEU A 16 -9.77 9.03 4.96
CA LEU A 16 -10.91 9.70 5.60
C LEU A 16 -12.08 9.84 4.62
N ALA A 17 -11.80 10.18 3.38
CA ALA A 17 -12.84 10.29 2.35
C ALA A 17 -13.41 8.92 1.96
N GLY A 18 -12.55 7.89 1.88
CA GLY A 18 -12.91 6.55 1.44
C GLY A 18 -13.55 5.67 2.52
N CYS A 19 -13.41 6.02 3.81
CA CYS A 19 -13.89 5.16 4.91
C CYS A 19 -15.41 4.90 4.89
N ALA A 20 -16.19 5.74 4.21
CA ALA A 20 -17.64 5.60 4.07
C ALA A 20 -18.06 4.71 2.87
N ASP A 21 -17.12 4.18 2.10
CA ASP A 21 -17.46 3.28 0.98
C ASP A 21 -18.06 1.97 1.53
N PRO A 22 -19.21 1.52 0.98
CA PRO A 22 -19.88 0.31 1.46
C PRO A 22 -19.04 -0.97 1.37
N LEU A 23 -18.03 -1.01 0.51
CA LEU A 23 -17.11 -2.14 0.42
C LEU A 23 -16.17 -2.20 1.63
N ILE A 24 -15.75 -1.05 2.14
CA ILE A 24 -14.89 -0.98 3.34
C ILE A 24 -15.62 -1.58 4.56
N GLU A 25 -16.89 -1.25 4.75
CA GLU A 25 -17.71 -1.85 5.81
C GLU A 25 -17.78 -3.38 5.68
N LYS A 26 -17.97 -3.88 4.47
CA LYS A 26 -18.00 -5.33 4.19
C LYS A 26 -16.65 -5.98 4.46
N LEU A 27 -15.54 -5.35 4.06
CA LEU A 27 -14.19 -5.87 4.35
C LEU A 27 -13.95 -6.00 5.86
N ILE A 28 -14.31 -4.97 6.63
CA ILE A 28 -14.20 -5.00 8.09
C ILE A 28 -15.06 -6.13 8.67
N ALA A 29 -16.29 -6.30 8.21
CA ALA A 29 -17.19 -7.35 8.67
C ALA A 29 -16.60 -8.75 8.41
N VAL A 30 -16.09 -9.00 7.20
CA VAL A 30 -15.45 -10.27 6.83
C VAL A 30 -14.23 -10.55 7.71
N GLN A 31 -13.37 -9.56 7.94
CA GLN A 31 -12.18 -9.75 8.78
C GLN A 31 -12.52 -10.01 10.25
N ARG A 32 -13.60 -9.40 10.75
CA ARG A 32 -14.13 -9.72 12.09
C ARG A 32 -14.61 -11.18 12.21
N GLU A 33 -15.25 -11.73 11.16
CA GLU A 33 -15.70 -13.13 11.13
C GLU A 33 -14.54 -14.12 11.03
N ILE A 34 -13.55 -13.84 10.21
CA ILE A 34 -12.36 -14.70 10.06
C ILE A 34 -11.58 -14.73 11.36
N GLY A 35 -11.55 -13.63 12.09
CA GLY A 35 -10.77 -13.46 13.29
C GLY A 35 -9.32 -13.12 12.99
N SER A 36 -8.78 -12.14 13.69
CA SER A 36 -7.43 -11.62 13.47
C SER A 36 -6.85 -11.10 14.79
N SER A 37 -5.54 -11.18 14.98
CA SER A 37 -4.87 -10.61 16.15
C SER A 37 -5.04 -9.10 16.19
N PRO A 38 -5.38 -8.48 17.35
CA PRO A 38 -5.63 -7.04 17.44
C PRO A 38 -4.33 -6.24 17.55
N GLU A 39 -3.53 -6.22 16.49
CA GLU A 39 -2.17 -5.64 16.45
C GLU A 39 -2.18 -4.18 16.00
N SER A 40 -2.97 -3.87 14.97
CA SER A 40 -2.96 -2.55 14.33
C SER A 40 -4.37 -2.06 14.05
N SER A 41 -4.53 -0.74 14.07
CA SER A 41 -5.83 -0.09 13.92
C SER A 41 -6.27 -0.04 12.45
N VAL A 42 -7.53 -0.41 12.21
CA VAL A 42 -8.24 0.08 11.05
C VAL A 42 -8.61 1.53 11.32
N LEU A 43 -7.99 2.45 10.61
CA LEU A 43 -8.15 3.88 10.86
C LEU A 43 -9.63 4.31 10.75
N LEU A 44 -10.01 5.30 11.53
CA LEU A 44 -11.38 5.84 11.55
C LEU A 44 -12.46 4.83 12.00
N SER A 45 -12.03 3.72 12.62
CA SER A 45 -12.92 2.73 13.22
C SER A 45 -12.44 2.33 14.62
N ASP A 46 -13.26 1.56 15.34
CA ASP A 46 -12.92 0.95 16.64
C ASP A 46 -12.25 -0.41 16.52
N VAL A 47 -11.87 -0.80 15.29
CA VAL A 47 -11.39 -2.15 14.96
C VAL A 47 -9.87 -2.22 14.97
N LYS A 48 -9.34 -3.26 15.62
CA LYS A 48 -7.95 -3.68 15.47
C LYS A 48 -7.89 -5.07 14.85
N LEU A 49 -6.96 -5.26 13.93
CA LEU A 49 -6.71 -6.49 13.21
C LEU A 49 -5.20 -6.79 13.19
N SER A 50 -4.81 -7.90 12.57
CA SER A 50 -3.39 -8.11 12.27
C SER A 50 -2.82 -6.93 11.48
N ALA A 51 -1.52 -6.69 11.61
CA ALA A 51 -0.90 -5.57 10.89
C ALA A 51 -1.14 -5.66 9.37
N GLY A 52 -1.14 -6.86 8.79
CA GLY A 52 -1.42 -7.09 7.38
C GLY A 52 -2.86 -6.76 7.01
N ASP A 53 -3.84 -7.27 7.78
CA ASP A 53 -5.26 -7.01 7.51
C ASP A 53 -5.63 -5.55 7.69
N ALA A 54 -5.10 -4.90 8.73
CA ALA A 54 -5.30 -3.47 8.97
C ALA A 54 -4.68 -2.63 7.84
N ALA A 55 -3.46 -2.97 7.38
CA ALA A 55 -2.82 -2.32 6.26
C ALA A 55 -3.67 -2.45 4.98
N PHE A 56 -4.17 -3.65 4.68
CA PHE A 56 -5.00 -3.91 3.51
C PHE A 56 -6.30 -3.08 3.51
N ILE A 57 -7.03 -3.04 4.63
CA ILE A 57 -8.28 -2.25 4.71
C ILE A 57 -7.96 -0.75 4.61
N ASN A 58 -6.93 -0.28 5.31
CA ASN A 58 -6.52 1.12 5.25
C ASN A 58 -6.05 1.53 3.84
N ALA A 59 -5.36 0.63 3.13
CA ALA A 59 -4.97 0.84 1.73
C ALA A 59 -6.20 0.88 0.81
N SER A 60 -7.16 -0.02 1.02
CA SER A 60 -8.42 0.00 0.29
C SER A 60 -9.19 1.30 0.49
N MET A 61 -9.22 1.85 1.73
CA MET A 61 -9.79 3.18 1.98
C MET A 61 -9.06 4.30 1.24
N ALA A 62 -7.73 4.24 1.20
CA ALA A 62 -6.93 5.26 0.51
C ALA A 62 -7.15 5.26 -1.01
N PHE A 63 -7.41 4.09 -1.58
CA PHE A 63 -7.47 3.88 -3.03
C PHE A 63 -8.90 3.90 -3.62
N CYS A 64 -9.94 3.75 -2.80
CA CYS A 64 -11.31 3.51 -3.30
C CYS A 64 -11.89 4.66 -4.14
N LEU A 65 -11.45 5.89 -3.94
CA LEU A 65 -11.95 7.05 -4.67
C LEU A 65 -11.12 7.41 -5.91
N ASP A 66 -10.01 6.70 -6.14
CA ASP A 66 -9.07 6.98 -7.25
C ASP A 66 -8.62 8.47 -7.26
N TYR A 67 -8.34 9.01 -6.07
CA TYR A 67 -8.01 10.41 -5.82
C TYR A 67 -6.66 10.56 -5.11
N ASP A 68 -5.95 9.46 -4.93
CA ASP A 68 -4.66 9.36 -4.28
C ASP A 68 -3.51 9.87 -5.16
N ASP A 69 -2.36 10.12 -4.55
CA ASP A 69 -1.16 10.64 -5.17
C ASP A 69 -0.75 9.85 -6.43
N MET A 70 -0.23 10.53 -7.42
CA MET A 70 0.31 9.88 -8.62
C MET A 70 1.71 10.39 -8.97
N HIS A 71 2.63 9.47 -9.11
CA HIS A 71 3.95 9.75 -9.66
C HIS A 71 3.93 9.65 -11.19
N GLU A 72 3.68 10.76 -11.87
CA GLU A 72 3.50 10.83 -13.34
C GLU A 72 4.59 10.08 -14.15
N PRO A 73 5.91 10.23 -13.86
CA PRO A 73 6.93 9.58 -14.67
C PRO A 73 6.94 8.06 -14.57
N ALA A 74 6.34 7.48 -13.53
CA ALA A 74 6.23 6.04 -13.34
C ALA A 74 4.79 5.54 -13.52
N ARG A 75 3.83 6.45 -13.66
CA ARG A 75 2.38 6.19 -13.73
C ARG A 75 1.89 5.30 -12.59
N LEU A 76 2.24 5.67 -11.38
CA LEU A 76 2.01 4.84 -10.19
C LEU A 76 1.48 5.65 -9.02
N HIS A 77 0.61 5.01 -8.28
CA HIS A 77 0.10 5.42 -6.99
C HIS A 77 0.90 4.71 -5.90
N PHE A 78 1.71 5.42 -5.14
CA PHE A 78 2.58 4.79 -4.14
C PHE A 78 2.06 4.92 -2.73
N GLY A 79 1.44 6.06 -2.41
CA GLY A 79 1.00 6.40 -1.07
C GLY A 79 -0.05 5.42 -0.55
N CYS A 80 -1.01 5.05 -1.40
CA CYS A 80 -2.14 4.20 -1.02
C CYS A 80 -1.75 2.83 -0.45
N ALA A 81 -0.62 2.25 -0.86
CA ALA A 81 -0.12 0.99 -0.32
C ALA A 81 0.96 1.21 0.76
N ALA A 82 1.95 2.06 0.48
CA ALA A 82 3.12 2.21 1.34
C ALA A 82 2.80 2.88 2.69
N VAL A 83 1.93 3.91 2.70
CA VAL A 83 1.59 4.63 3.94
C VAL A 83 0.79 3.76 4.89
N PRO A 84 -0.30 3.06 4.49
CA PRO A 84 -1.01 2.12 5.35
C PRO A 84 -0.11 1.01 5.91
N ALA A 85 0.75 0.42 5.07
CA ALA A 85 1.71 -0.59 5.52
C ALA A 85 2.69 -0.03 6.56
N ALA A 86 3.19 1.19 6.36
CA ALA A 86 4.08 1.86 7.32
C ALA A 86 3.41 2.10 8.67
N LEU A 87 2.18 2.61 8.66
CA LEU A 87 1.42 2.92 9.87
C LEU A 87 1.07 1.64 10.64
N ALA A 88 0.58 0.62 9.95
CA ALA A 88 0.21 -0.65 10.57
C ALA A 88 1.42 -1.37 11.21
N VAL A 89 2.55 -1.45 10.50
CA VAL A 89 3.77 -2.08 11.04
C VAL A 89 4.36 -1.25 12.18
N ALA A 90 4.33 0.09 12.08
CA ALA A 90 4.82 0.95 13.15
C ALA A 90 3.98 0.82 14.44
N GLU A 91 2.67 0.70 14.34
CA GLU A 91 1.77 0.45 15.47
C GLU A 91 2.05 -0.93 16.08
N TRP A 92 2.11 -1.97 15.27
CA TRP A 92 2.41 -3.34 15.71
C TRP A 92 3.74 -3.45 16.44
N GLN A 93 4.81 -2.86 15.88
CA GLN A 93 6.14 -2.89 16.51
C GLN A 93 6.19 -2.10 17.83
N GLY A 94 5.40 -1.05 17.93
CA GLY A 94 5.45 -0.12 19.06
C GLY A 94 6.77 0.65 19.15
N GLY A 95 6.72 1.87 19.62
CA GLY A 95 7.94 2.69 19.86
C GLY A 95 8.70 3.13 18.60
N VAL A 96 8.15 2.94 17.42
CA VAL A 96 8.72 3.41 16.15
C VAL A 96 8.61 4.94 16.07
N SER A 97 9.70 5.62 15.76
CA SER A 97 9.67 7.08 15.63
C SER A 97 9.08 7.51 14.28
N GLY A 98 8.43 8.68 14.23
CA GLY A 98 7.97 9.25 12.97
C GLY A 98 9.10 9.48 11.95
N ARG A 99 10.34 9.68 12.43
CA ARG A 99 11.52 9.75 11.56
C ARG A 99 11.80 8.41 10.88
N ASP A 100 11.69 7.30 11.61
CA ASP A 100 11.90 5.95 11.05
C ASP A 100 10.82 5.63 10.02
N VAL A 101 9.56 5.97 10.30
CA VAL A 101 8.44 5.83 9.37
C VAL A 101 8.73 6.60 8.07
N LEU A 102 9.04 7.90 8.17
CA LEU A 102 9.35 8.72 6.99
C LEU A 102 10.58 8.22 6.23
N THR A 103 11.59 7.69 6.93
CA THR A 103 12.77 7.12 6.27
C THR A 103 12.44 5.83 5.53
N ALA A 104 11.62 4.96 6.12
CA ALA A 104 11.16 3.73 5.47
C ALA A 104 10.32 4.04 4.22
N LEU A 105 9.40 4.99 4.32
CA LEU A 105 8.61 5.49 3.19
C LEU A 105 9.49 6.06 2.08
N ALA A 106 10.47 6.92 2.42
CA ALA A 106 11.37 7.48 1.42
C ALA A 106 12.07 6.41 0.58
N VAL A 107 12.55 5.34 1.22
CA VAL A 107 13.22 4.24 0.53
C VAL A 107 12.23 3.46 -0.34
N ALA A 108 11.04 3.17 0.18
CA ALA A 108 10.03 2.41 -0.55
C ALA A 108 9.52 3.16 -1.79
N LEU A 109 9.19 4.43 -1.65
CA LEU A 109 8.72 5.27 -2.76
C LEU A 109 9.80 5.45 -3.83
N GLU A 110 11.07 5.63 -3.43
CA GLU A 110 12.18 5.72 -4.38
C GLU A 110 12.38 4.40 -5.16
N ILE A 111 12.28 3.25 -4.50
CA ILE A 111 12.36 1.95 -5.16
C ILE A 111 11.17 1.78 -6.13
N GLY A 112 9.96 2.08 -5.69
CA GLY A 112 8.76 2.03 -6.52
C GLY A 112 8.89 2.92 -7.76
N ALA A 113 9.32 4.17 -7.58
CA ALA A 113 9.52 5.11 -8.68
C ALA A 113 10.55 4.62 -9.70
N ARG A 114 11.65 4.03 -9.25
CA ARG A 114 12.68 3.46 -10.15
C ARG A 114 12.16 2.25 -10.92
N LEU A 115 11.46 1.34 -10.26
CA LEU A 115 10.87 0.17 -10.90
C LEU A 115 9.81 0.59 -11.93
N GLY A 116 8.89 1.46 -11.57
CA GLY A 116 7.87 1.96 -12.50
C GLY A 116 8.46 2.66 -13.71
N LYS A 117 9.45 3.51 -13.49
CA LYS A 117 10.17 4.19 -14.57
C LYS A 117 10.92 3.24 -15.50
N TYR A 118 11.46 2.15 -14.96
CA TYR A 118 12.09 1.11 -15.76
C TYR A 118 11.05 0.38 -16.64
N MET A 119 9.91 0.04 -16.07
CA MET A 119 8.83 -0.65 -16.78
C MET A 119 8.22 0.23 -17.87
N GLU A 120 7.97 1.51 -17.60
CA GLU A 120 7.46 2.48 -18.57
C GLU A 120 8.41 2.60 -19.79
N ARG A 121 9.72 2.64 -19.56
CA ARG A 121 10.72 2.69 -20.66
C ARG A 121 10.72 1.44 -21.53
N ARG A 122 10.39 0.29 -20.95
CA ARG A 122 10.39 -0.99 -21.68
C ARG A 122 9.13 -1.21 -22.48
N ASN A 123 8.03 -0.59 -22.07
CA ASN A 123 6.73 -0.80 -22.71
C ASN A 123 5.86 0.47 -22.73
N PRO A 124 6.30 1.53 -23.45
CA PRO A 124 5.65 2.85 -23.39
C PRO A 124 4.26 2.91 -24.02
N THR A 125 3.89 1.92 -24.84
CA THR A 125 2.64 1.93 -25.61
C THR A 125 1.60 0.92 -25.12
N GLN A 126 1.97 0.02 -24.27
CA GLN A 126 1.05 -0.98 -23.72
C GLN A 126 0.77 -0.64 -22.25
N VAL A 127 -0.49 -0.38 -21.97
CA VAL A 127 -1.00 -0.46 -20.62
C VAL A 127 -0.62 -1.84 -20.09
N MET A 128 0.61 -1.94 -19.59
CA MET A 128 1.15 -3.00 -18.74
C MET A 128 1.05 -4.43 -19.22
N GLY A 129 0.79 -4.70 -20.49
CA GLY A 129 0.56 -6.07 -20.95
C GLY A 129 -0.58 -6.77 -20.20
N GLY A 130 -1.54 -5.99 -19.68
CA GLY A 130 -2.69 -6.53 -18.96
C GLY A 130 -2.55 -6.60 -17.43
N TRP A 131 -1.45 -6.09 -16.85
CA TRP A 131 -1.25 -6.07 -15.40
C TRP A 131 -1.66 -4.74 -14.76
N ASP A 132 -2.14 -4.80 -13.53
CA ASP A 132 -2.37 -3.62 -12.70
C ASP A 132 -1.07 -3.21 -12.00
N TYR A 133 -0.64 -1.96 -12.18
CA TYR A 133 0.59 -1.46 -11.58
C TYR A 133 0.47 -1.27 -10.08
N ALA A 134 -0.68 -0.88 -9.57
CA ALA A 134 -0.89 -0.78 -8.13
C ALA A 134 -0.64 -2.13 -7.46
N GLY A 135 -1.23 -3.21 -7.99
CA GLY A 135 -1.03 -4.55 -7.47
C GLY A 135 0.40 -5.09 -7.60
N LEU A 136 1.15 -4.65 -8.63
CA LEU A 136 2.54 -5.07 -8.78
C LEU A 136 3.50 -4.30 -7.85
N HIS A 137 3.36 -2.99 -7.77
CA HIS A 137 4.31 -2.14 -7.05
C HIS A 137 3.91 -1.97 -5.59
N GLY A 138 2.61 -1.97 -5.28
CA GLY A 138 2.10 -1.90 -3.91
C GLY A 138 2.68 -3.00 -3.04
N VAL A 139 2.67 -4.24 -3.52
CA VAL A 139 3.26 -5.40 -2.82
C VAL A 139 4.75 -5.20 -2.53
N LEU A 140 5.52 -4.72 -3.51
CA LEU A 140 6.96 -4.51 -3.33
C LEU A 140 7.28 -3.34 -2.42
N THR A 141 6.59 -2.21 -2.57
CA THR A 141 6.80 -1.02 -1.73
C THR A 141 6.39 -1.29 -0.28
N SER A 142 5.29 -2.00 -0.06
CA SER A 142 4.85 -2.44 1.26
C SER A 142 5.85 -3.37 1.93
N ALA A 143 6.42 -4.33 1.17
CA ALA A 143 7.48 -5.20 1.69
C ALA A 143 8.74 -4.43 2.08
N VAL A 144 9.14 -3.42 1.30
CA VAL A 144 10.28 -2.55 1.64
C VAL A 144 10.01 -1.76 2.92
N VAL A 145 8.84 -1.13 3.03
CA VAL A 145 8.45 -0.37 4.23
C VAL A 145 8.44 -1.27 5.46
N ALA A 146 7.74 -2.38 5.40
CA ALA A 146 7.65 -3.34 6.50
C ALA A 146 9.03 -3.84 6.91
N GLY A 147 9.83 -4.30 5.96
CA GLY A 147 11.17 -4.82 6.22
C GLY A 147 12.12 -3.78 6.84
N ARG A 148 12.02 -2.51 6.42
CA ARG A 148 12.79 -1.41 7.01
C ARG A 148 12.40 -1.15 8.45
N LEU A 149 11.10 -1.10 8.75
CA LEU A 149 10.60 -0.88 10.11
C LEU A 149 10.88 -2.07 11.03
N MET A 150 10.80 -3.29 10.51
CA MET A 150 11.15 -4.52 11.22
C MET A 150 12.68 -4.71 11.36
N LYS A 151 13.49 -3.82 10.77
CA LYS A 151 14.96 -3.86 10.81
C LYS A 151 15.53 -5.15 10.24
N LEU A 152 14.94 -5.65 9.16
CA LEU A 152 15.47 -6.80 8.45
C LEU A 152 16.90 -6.54 7.97
N ASN A 153 17.77 -7.54 8.10
CA ASN A 153 19.10 -7.49 7.50
C ASN A 153 19.03 -7.68 5.98
N GLU A 154 20.16 -7.58 5.29
CA GLU A 154 20.20 -7.64 3.82
C GLU A 154 19.65 -8.95 3.26
N GLU A 155 20.03 -10.10 3.83
CA GLU A 155 19.54 -11.41 3.42
C GLU A 155 18.01 -11.54 3.63
N GLN A 156 17.54 -11.13 4.79
CA GLN A 156 16.12 -11.14 5.12
C GLN A 156 15.31 -10.22 4.20
N MET A 157 15.82 -9.01 3.89
CA MET A 157 15.18 -8.10 2.96
C MET A 157 15.15 -8.67 1.54
N HIS A 158 16.24 -9.29 1.09
CA HIS A 158 16.28 -9.99 -0.19
C HIS A 158 15.20 -11.07 -0.27
N ASN A 159 15.10 -11.90 0.76
CA ASN A 159 14.10 -12.96 0.83
C ASN A 159 12.67 -12.39 0.87
N ALA A 160 12.44 -11.34 1.66
CA ALA A 160 11.14 -10.66 1.73
C ALA A 160 10.71 -10.11 0.37
N LEU A 161 11.64 -9.47 -0.36
CA LEU A 161 11.35 -8.97 -1.71
C LEU A 161 11.11 -10.11 -2.70
N GLY A 162 11.82 -11.24 -2.59
CA GLY A 162 11.58 -12.42 -3.40
C GLY A 162 10.18 -13.00 -3.18
N ILE A 163 9.75 -13.09 -1.92
CA ILE A 163 8.39 -13.53 -1.56
C ILE A 163 7.36 -12.54 -2.08
N ALA A 164 7.55 -11.24 -1.85
CA ALA A 164 6.67 -10.19 -2.32
C ALA A 164 6.53 -10.21 -3.85
N PHE A 165 7.63 -10.35 -4.57
CA PHE A 165 7.61 -10.47 -6.03
C PHE A 165 6.80 -11.68 -6.52
N HIS A 166 6.86 -12.79 -5.79
CA HIS A 166 6.08 -13.98 -6.11
C HIS A 166 4.56 -13.80 -5.85
N GLN A 167 4.20 -12.85 -4.98
CA GLN A 167 2.80 -12.50 -4.68
C GLN A 167 2.26 -11.38 -5.58
N CYS A 168 3.11 -10.77 -6.42
CA CYS A 168 2.65 -9.75 -7.36
C CYS A 168 1.59 -10.31 -8.29
N ALA A 169 0.40 -9.73 -8.24
CA ALA A 169 -0.76 -10.16 -9.02
C ALA A 169 -1.64 -8.95 -9.37
N GLY A 170 -2.68 -9.19 -10.12
CA GLY A 170 -3.65 -8.17 -10.52
C GLY A 170 -3.64 -7.93 -12.02
N THR A 171 -4.84 -7.87 -12.61
CA THR A 171 -5.02 -7.55 -14.01
C THR A 171 -5.59 -6.15 -14.16
N SER A 172 -5.18 -5.43 -15.20
CA SER A 172 -5.67 -4.08 -15.48
C SER A 172 -7.16 -4.03 -15.90
N ILE A 173 -7.80 -5.19 -16.07
CA ILE A 173 -9.17 -5.25 -16.55
C ILE A 173 -10.14 -4.63 -15.53
N SER A 174 -9.89 -4.81 -14.23
CA SER A 174 -10.70 -4.20 -13.17
C SER A 174 -10.66 -2.66 -13.22
N ALA A 175 -9.50 -2.10 -13.51
CA ALA A 175 -9.33 -0.66 -13.66
C ALA A 175 -9.98 -0.14 -14.96
N MET A 176 -9.86 -0.90 -16.05
CA MET A 176 -10.43 -0.53 -17.36
C MET A 176 -11.97 -0.58 -17.37
N ASP A 177 -12.55 -1.57 -16.69
CA ASP A 177 -14.00 -1.74 -16.59
C ASP A 177 -14.62 -0.92 -15.44
N ASN A 178 -13.83 -0.11 -14.74
CA ASN A 178 -14.24 0.63 -13.55
C ASN A 178 -14.92 -0.26 -12.50
N ALA A 179 -14.41 -1.48 -12.35
CA ALA A 179 -14.99 -2.46 -11.45
C ALA A 179 -14.66 -2.11 -9.99
N HIS A 180 -15.62 -2.32 -9.09
CA HIS A 180 -15.41 -2.14 -7.64
C HIS A 180 -14.23 -2.95 -7.08
N THR A 181 -13.86 -4.04 -7.73
CA THR A 181 -12.70 -4.87 -7.36
C THR A 181 -11.36 -4.16 -7.48
N LYS A 182 -11.28 -3.03 -8.21
CA LYS A 182 -10.08 -2.18 -8.25
C LYS A 182 -9.66 -1.73 -6.84
N ILE A 183 -10.60 -1.47 -5.96
CA ILE A 183 -10.37 -1.04 -4.58
C ILE A 183 -9.53 -2.05 -3.78
N LEU A 184 -9.51 -3.31 -4.21
CA LEU A 184 -8.83 -4.41 -3.55
C LEU A 184 -7.40 -4.66 -4.07
N SER A 185 -6.91 -3.80 -4.95
CA SER A 185 -5.59 -3.98 -5.60
C SER A 185 -4.40 -3.29 -4.90
N PRO A 186 -4.59 -2.35 -3.95
CA PRO A 186 -3.46 -1.69 -3.29
C PRO A 186 -2.66 -2.58 -2.36
#